data_058d3d6b70c9acfc8adde51cd5ab265d
#
_entry.id   058d3d6b70c9acfc8adde51cd5ab265d
#
_cell.length_a   1.000
_cell.length_b   1.000
_cell.length_c   1.000
_cell.angle_alpha   90.00
_cell.angle_beta   90.00
_cell.angle_gamma   90.00
#
_symmetry.space_group_name_H-M   'P 1'
#
loop_
_entity.id
_entity.type
_entity.pdbx_description
1 polymer ?
#
loop_
_entity_poly.entity_id
_entity_poly.type
_entity_poly.pdbx_seq_one_letter_code
_entity_poly.pdbx_strand_id
1 'polypeptide(L)' 'MINITRVEYCRFSLKGRLRLLDLFGELVFEKITPNREMGVFKLNDFYVAVIKDLEMNSVIEASPLWTVDQLQFYFSQ' A
#
# COMPACT_ATOMS: atom_id res chain seq x y z
N MET A 1 12.22 13.41 -5.08
CA MET A 1 10.89 13.26 -4.46
C MET A 1 9.82 13.35 -5.53
N ILE A 2 8.87 12.42 -5.53
CA ILE A 2 7.77 12.45 -6.48
C ILE A 2 6.62 13.31 -5.94
N ASN A 3 5.95 14.03 -6.82
CA ASN A 3 4.81 14.86 -6.46
C ASN A 3 3.56 14.30 -7.14
N ILE A 4 3.00 13.26 -6.54
CA ILE A 4 1.84 12.54 -7.09
C ILE A 4 0.68 12.60 -6.09
N THR A 5 -0.55 12.73 -6.61
CA THR A 5 -1.77 12.73 -5.79
C THR A 5 -2.35 11.32 -5.70
N ARG A 6 -3.29 11.13 -4.73
CA ARG A 6 -4.03 9.86 -4.62
C ARG A 6 -4.74 9.51 -5.91
N VAL A 7 -5.39 10.49 -6.53
CA VAL A 7 -6.15 10.28 -7.77
C VAL A 7 -5.23 9.83 -8.89
N GLU A 8 -4.09 10.47 -9.03
CA GLU A 8 -3.10 10.07 -10.04
C GLU A 8 -2.59 8.66 -9.78
N TYR A 9 -2.33 8.33 -8.51
CA TYR A 9 -1.87 7.00 -8.12
C TYR A 9 -2.88 5.92 -8.51
N CYS A 10 -4.17 6.21 -8.36
CA CYS A 10 -5.25 5.28 -8.71
C CYS A 10 -5.31 4.95 -10.20
N ARG A 11 -4.70 5.78 -11.05
CA ARG A 11 -4.68 5.57 -12.50
C ARG A 11 -3.63 4.55 -12.94
N PHE A 12 -2.68 4.25 -12.07
CA PHE A 12 -1.65 3.26 -12.40
C PHE A 12 -2.19 1.85 -12.20
N SER A 13 -1.65 0.90 -12.98
CA SER A 13 -1.91 -0.51 -12.77
C SER A 13 -1.28 -0.95 -11.45
N LEU A 14 -1.65 -2.14 -10.97
CA LEU A 14 -1.05 -2.70 -9.75
C LEU A 14 0.47 -2.73 -9.86
N LYS A 15 0.98 -3.19 -10.99
CA LYS A 15 2.43 -3.25 -11.23
C LYS A 15 3.07 -1.87 -11.16
N GLY A 16 2.44 -0.86 -11.76
CA GLY A 16 2.92 0.51 -11.73
C GLY A 16 2.88 1.10 -10.34
N ARG A 17 1.83 0.83 -9.57
CA ARG A 17 1.69 1.27 -8.18
C ARG A 17 2.81 0.70 -7.30
N LEU A 18 3.11 -0.58 -7.45
CA LEU A 18 4.16 -1.23 -6.68
C LEU A 18 5.54 -0.67 -7.03
N ARG A 19 5.76 -0.37 -8.31
CA ARG A 19 7.01 0.23 -8.74
C ARG A 19 7.20 1.63 -8.14
N LEU A 20 6.13 2.44 -8.07
CA LEU A 20 6.21 3.76 -7.45
C LEU A 20 6.53 3.66 -5.96
N LEU A 21 5.97 2.68 -5.26
CA LEU A 21 6.28 2.46 -3.85
C LEU A 21 7.71 2.00 -3.66
N ASP A 22 8.21 1.16 -4.55
CA ASP A 22 9.60 0.68 -4.48
C ASP A 22 10.60 1.82 -4.66
N LEU A 23 10.29 2.75 -5.55
CA LEU A 23 11.19 3.86 -5.87
C LEU A 23 11.07 5.05 -4.91
N PHE A 24 9.87 5.36 -4.46
CA PHE A 24 9.58 6.60 -3.73
C PHE A 24 8.85 6.41 -2.42
N GLY A 25 8.30 5.23 -2.15
CA GLY A 25 7.53 4.98 -0.94
C GLY A 25 8.42 4.73 0.27
N GLU A 26 7.87 4.99 1.45
CA GLU A 26 8.52 4.72 2.72
C GLU A 26 7.63 3.78 3.52
N LEU A 27 8.14 2.61 3.88
CA LEU A 27 7.38 1.66 4.71
C LEU A 27 7.30 2.22 6.13
N VAL A 28 6.05 2.44 6.59
CA VAL A 28 5.81 3.00 7.92
C VAL A 28 5.16 2.01 8.88
N PHE A 29 4.56 0.95 8.34
CA PHE A 29 3.94 -0.08 9.17
C PHE A 29 3.91 -1.40 8.41
N GLU A 30 4.11 -2.51 9.14
CA GLU A 30 4.06 -3.84 8.56
C GLU A 30 3.42 -4.80 9.55
N LYS A 31 2.56 -5.69 9.03
CA LYS A 31 1.92 -6.73 9.82
C LYS A 31 1.91 -8.03 9.03
N ILE A 32 2.37 -9.10 9.65
CA ILE A 32 2.43 -10.41 9.01
C ILE A 32 1.55 -11.38 9.78
N THR A 33 0.66 -12.05 9.06
CA THR A 33 -0.17 -13.15 9.56
C THR A 33 0.22 -14.42 8.80
N PRO A 34 -0.29 -15.60 9.20
CA PRO A 34 0.06 -16.83 8.48
C PRO A 34 -0.28 -16.82 7.00
N ASN A 35 -1.33 -16.10 6.58
CA ASN A 35 -1.81 -16.10 5.20
C ASN A 35 -1.45 -14.84 4.43
N ARG A 36 -1.14 -13.74 5.12
CA ARG A 36 -0.99 -12.44 4.47
C ARG A 36 0.12 -11.61 5.07
N GLU A 37 0.70 -10.82 4.21
CA GLU A 37 1.65 -9.78 4.61
C GLU A 37 1.06 -8.44 4.20
N MET A 38 0.98 -7.52 5.14
CA MET A 38 0.40 -6.21 4.91
C MET A 38 1.42 -5.14 5.24
N GLY A 39 1.59 -4.19 4.33
CA GLY A 39 2.46 -3.05 4.54
C GLY A 39 1.71 -1.76 4.29
N VAL A 40 2.02 -0.73 5.07
CA VAL A 40 1.53 0.61 4.82
C VAL A 40 2.72 1.49 4.48
N PHE A 41 2.65 2.13 3.33
CA PHE A 41 3.71 2.98 2.82
C PHE A 41 3.25 4.43 2.78
N LYS A 42 4.15 5.34 3.08
CA LYS A 42 3.92 6.75 2.85
C LYS A 42 4.47 7.11 1.47
N LEU A 43 3.63 7.71 0.65
CA LEU A 43 4.00 8.17 -0.68
C LEU A 43 3.54 9.61 -0.83
N ASN A 44 4.50 10.55 -0.92
CA ASN A 44 4.23 11.97 -0.91
C ASN A 44 3.47 12.38 0.37
N ASP A 45 2.22 12.79 0.27
CA ASP A 45 1.43 13.24 1.43
C ASP A 45 0.28 12.29 1.77
N PHE A 46 0.31 11.07 1.25
CA PHE A 46 -0.73 10.08 1.54
C PHE A 46 -0.14 8.70 1.81
N TYR A 47 -0.98 7.79 2.28
CA TYR A 47 -0.58 6.43 2.63
C TYR A 47 -1.20 5.42 1.68
N VAL A 48 -0.47 4.33 1.45
CA VAL A 48 -0.90 3.25 0.57
C VAL A 48 -0.80 1.93 1.34
N ALA A 49 -1.89 1.16 1.35
CA ALA A 49 -1.89 -0.17 1.94
C ALA A 49 -1.62 -1.21 0.84
N VAL A 50 -0.64 -2.06 1.09
CA VAL A 50 -0.27 -3.16 0.20
C VAL A 50 -0.54 -4.47 0.91
N ILE A 51 -1.28 -5.36 0.24
CA ILE A 51 -1.59 -6.68 0.78
C ILE A 51 -1.02 -7.73 -0.16
N LYS A 52 -0.25 -8.65 0.43
CA LYS A 52 0.32 -9.78 -0.28
C LYS A 52 -0.29 -11.07 0.27
N ASP A 53 -0.77 -11.93 -0.63
CA ASP A 53 -1.24 -13.26 -0.28
C ASP A 53 -0.05 -14.19 -0.23
N LEU A 54 0.23 -14.77 0.94
CA LEU A 54 1.40 -15.60 1.15
C LEU A 54 1.23 -17.01 0.59
N GLU A 55 0.00 -17.50 0.46
CA GLU A 55 -0.26 -18.80 -0.16
C GLU A 55 0.04 -18.75 -1.66
N MET A 56 -0.41 -17.69 -2.33
CA MET A 56 -0.19 -17.50 -3.77
C MET A 56 1.11 -16.78 -4.07
N ASN A 57 1.77 -16.26 -3.05
CA ASN A 57 3.00 -15.47 -3.17
C ASN A 57 2.86 -14.33 -4.17
N SER A 58 1.75 -13.61 -4.09
CA SER A 58 1.47 -12.49 -4.99
C SER A 58 0.81 -11.34 -4.26
N VAL A 59 1.09 -10.12 -4.73
CA VAL A 59 0.43 -8.92 -4.23
C VAL A 59 -0.96 -8.84 -4.82
N ILE A 60 -1.96 -8.70 -3.97
CA ILE A 60 -3.37 -8.65 -4.39
C ILE A 60 -3.96 -7.25 -4.31
N GLU A 61 -3.33 -6.33 -3.59
CA GLU A 61 -3.86 -4.98 -3.44
C GLU A 61 -2.74 -3.98 -3.16
N ALA A 62 -2.88 -2.79 -3.74
CA ALA A 62 -2.04 -1.64 -3.44
C ALA A 62 -2.93 -0.41 -3.59
N SER A 63 -3.62 -0.03 -2.51
CA SER A 63 -4.67 0.98 -2.54
C SER A 63 -4.34 2.18 -1.66
N PRO A 64 -4.53 3.40 -2.16
CA PRO A 64 -4.34 4.58 -1.33
C PRO A 64 -5.42 4.66 -0.27
N LEU A 65 -5.06 5.13 0.91
CA LEU A 65 -5.98 5.32 2.03
C LEU A 65 -6.53 6.74 1.98
N TRP A 66 -7.86 6.85 2.09
CA TRP A 66 -8.55 8.13 2.01
C TRP A 66 -8.85 8.73 3.38
N THR A 67 -8.92 7.89 4.42
CA THR A 67 -9.24 8.32 5.78
C THR A 67 -8.39 7.57 6.80
N VAL A 68 -8.29 8.14 8.00
CA VAL A 68 -7.62 7.48 9.14
C VAL A 68 -8.35 6.21 9.54
N ASP A 69 -9.67 6.16 9.36
CA ASP A 69 -10.46 4.98 9.69
C ASP A 69 -10.05 3.77 8.85
N GLN A 70 -9.74 3.99 7.58
CA GLN A 70 -9.23 2.90 6.73
C GLN A 70 -7.91 2.35 7.25
N LEU A 71 -7.04 3.21 7.74
CA LEU A 71 -5.77 2.81 8.32
C LEU A 71 -6.01 1.91 9.53
N GLN A 72 -6.94 2.30 10.42
CA GLN A 72 -7.28 1.51 11.59
C GLN A 72 -7.86 0.15 11.20
N PHE A 73 -8.66 0.11 10.16
CA PHE A 73 -9.23 -1.14 9.64
C PHE A 73 -8.12 -2.13 9.29
N TYR A 74 -7.10 -1.68 8.59
CA TYR A 74 -5.97 -2.55 8.24
C TYR A 74 -5.17 -2.98 9.46
N PHE A 75 -5.02 -2.10 10.44
CA PHE A 75 -4.27 -2.42 11.66
C PHE A 75 -4.99 -3.45 12.53
N SER A 76 -6.30 -3.54 12.45
CA SER A 76 -7.12 -4.42 13.28
C SER A 76 -7.23 -5.85 12.75
N GLN A 77 -6.81 -6.10 11.56
CA GLN A 77 -6.94 -7.43 10.95
C GLN A 77 -5.88 -8.41 11.40
#